data_5144c85d0ce5f643dfca18260e1efaa0
#
_entry.id   5144c85d0ce5f643dfca18260e1efaa0
#
_cell.length_a   1.000
_cell.length_b   1.000
_cell.length_c   1.000
_cell.angle_alpha   90.00
_cell.angle_beta   90.00
_cell.angle_gamma   90.00
#
_symmetry.space_group_name_H-M   'P 1'
#
loop_
_entity.id
_entity.type
_entity.pdbx_description
1 polymer ?
#
loop_
_entity_poly.entity_id
_entity_poly.type
_entity_poly.pdbx_seq_one_letter_code
_entity_poly.pdbx_strand_id
1 'polypeptide(L)'
;MNSITVAGSLGRDAELKYLANGDAVLNFSVADSAGRDKPTIWWNCQLFGKRAESLAQYLTKGQAVAVSGSVSEREWTDKDGNTKRAMNVRVNEVALQGKREEAKLKKSDDFDNDLPF
;
A
#
# COMPACT_ATOMS: atom_id res chain seq x y z
N MET A 1 -1.54 -10.56 18.85
CA MET A 1 -1.97 -10.70 17.44
C MET A 1 -2.77 -9.48 17.03
N ASN A 2 -2.50 -8.98 15.85
CA ASN A 2 -3.32 -7.88 15.33
C ASN A 2 -3.52 -8.07 13.83
N SER A 3 -4.49 -7.35 13.30
CA SER A 3 -4.69 -7.30 11.86
C SER A 3 -5.20 -5.92 11.48
N ILE A 4 -4.84 -5.48 10.29
CA ILE A 4 -5.24 -4.20 9.77
C ILE A 4 -5.51 -4.34 8.29
N THR A 5 -6.48 -3.58 7.80
CA THR A 5 -6.75 -3.46 6.37
C THR A 5 -6.71 -1.99 6.02
N VAL A 6 -5.88 -1.65 5.04
CA VAL A 6 -5.71 -0.27 4.61
C VAL A 6 -5.97 -0.19 3.12
N ALA A 7 -6.83 0.72 2.72
CA ALA A 7 -7.09 1.00 1.32
C ALA A 7 -6.63 2.42 1.01
N GLY A 8 -5.89 2.57 -0.06
CA GLY A 8 -5.38 3.87 -0.45
C GLY A 8 -4.60 3.76 -1.75
N SER A 9 -3.74 4.71 -2.01
CA SER A 9 -2.93 4.68 -3.21
C SER A 9 -1.46 4.88 -2.88
N LEU A 10 -0.59 4.38 -3.76
CA LEU A 10 0.84 4.51 -3.55
C LEU A 10 1.29 5.94 -3.84
N GLY A 11 2.13 6.46 -2.97
CA GLY A 11 2.70 7.79 -3.15
C GLY A 11 3.90 7.80 -4.08
N ARG A 12 4.47 6.65 -4.31
CA ARG A 12 5.62 6.47 -5.21
C ARG A 12 5.69 5.02 -5.62
N ASP A 13 6.56 4.71 -6.58
CA ASP A 13 6.75 3.35 -7.03
C ASP A 13 7.27 2.48 -5.88
N ALA A 14 6.80 1.25 -5.84
CA ALA A 14 7.29 0.28 -4.86
C ALA A 14 8.75 -0.08 -5.17
N GLU A 15 9.48 -0.39 -4.13
CA GLU A 15 10.89 -0.72 -4.24
C GLU A 15 11.12 -2.18 -3.91
N LEU A 16 11.63 -2.93 -4.87
CA LEU A 16 11.93 -4.35 -4.70
C LEU A 16 13.36 -4.52 -4.24
N LYS A 17 13.56 -5.23 -3.16
CA LYS A 17 14.88 -5.51 -2.61
C LYS A 17 15.00 -6.99 -2.30
N TYR A 18 16.24 -7.46 -2.18
CA TYR A 18 16.50 -8.83 -1.82
C TYR A 18 17.29 -8.85 -0.51
N LEU A 19 16.89 -9.73 0.39
CA LEU A 19 17.55 -9.89 1.66
C LEU A 19 18.81 -10.73 1.49
N ALA A 20 19.66 -10.76 2.51
CA ALA A 20 20.90 -11.52 2.47
C ALA A 20 20.67 -13.01 2.20
N ASN A 21 19.52 -13.53 2.61
CA ASN A 21 19.18 -14.94 2.37
C ASN A 21 18.55 -15.19 1.00
N GLY A 22 18.42 -14.14 0.17
CA GLY A 22 17.86 -14.27 -1.16
C GLY A 22 16.37 -14.03 -1.27
N ASP A 23 15.68 -13.83 -0.16
CA ASP A 23 14.24 -13.57 -0.20
C ASP A 23 13.95 -12.18 -0.72
N ALA A 24 12.91 -12.07 -1.53
CA ALA A 24 12.48 -10.78 -2.04
C ALA A 24 11.60 -10.06 -1.03
N VAL A 25 11.78 -8.75 -0.93
CA VAL A 25 10.89 -7.91 -0.13
C VAL A 25 10.53 -6.69 -0.97
N LEU A 26 9.24 -6.39 -1.01
CA LEU A 26 8.73 -5.24 -1.72
C LEU A 26 8.27 -4.20 -0.69
N ASN A 27 8.91 -3.05 -0.73
CA ASN A 27 8.59 -1.95 0.17
C ASN A 27 7.77 -0.90 -0.58
N PHE A 28 6.66 -0.50 0.01
CA PHE A 28 5.83 0.53 -0.59
C PHE A 28 5.08 1.30 0.50
N SER A 29 4.66 2.49 0.17
CA SER A 29 3.91 3.34 1.10
C SER A 29 2.52 3.57 0.55
N VAL A 30 1.53 3.37 1.40
CA VAL A 30 0.13 3.57 1.06
C VAL A 30 -0.37 4.82 1.76
N ALA A 31 -0.93 5.73 0.98
CA ALA A 31 -1.52 6.95 1.50
C ALA A 31 -2.98 6.68 1.84
N ASP A 32 -3.31 6.86 3.11
CA ASP A 32 -4.66 6.68 3.61
C ASP A 32 -5.20 8.06 3.95
N SER A 33 -6.15 8.51 3.15
CA SER A 33 -6.76 9.82 3.38
C SER A 33 -7.95 9.67 4.31
N ALA A 34 -7.81 10.23 5.49
CA ALA A 34 -8.84 10.11 6.51
C ALA A 34 -9.99 11.12 6.34
N GLY A 35 -9.92 11.97 5.33
CA GLY A 35 -10.96 12.95 5.06
C GLY A 35 -10.35 14.25 4.52
N ARG A 36 -11.23 15.14 4.05
CA ARG A 36 -10.78 16.38 3.42
C ARG A 36 -9.87 17.24 4.27
N ASP A 37 -10.22 17.39 5.52
CA ASP A 37 -9.52 18.30 6.41
C ASP A 37 -8.57 17.59 7.36
N LYS A 38 -8.30 16.32 7.11
CA LYS A 38 -7.43 15.55 7.97
C LYS A 38 -6.14 15.18 7.26
N PRO A 39 -5.03 15.10 7.99
CA PRO A 39 -3.77 14.77 7.34
C PRO A 39 -3.80 13.33 6.82
N THR A 40 -3.06 13.12 5.75
CA THR A 40 -2.89 11.80 5.18
C THR A 40 -2.05 10.95 6.11
N ILE A 41 -2.50 9.74 6.34
CA ILE A 41 -1.72 8.77 7.11
C ILE A 41 -0.94 7.91 6.13
N TRP A 42 0.35 7.79 6.35
CA TRP A 42 1.21 7.00 5.49
C TRP A 42 1.55 5.69 6.17
N TRP A 43 1.23 4.60 5.49
CA TRP A 43 1.50 3.26 6.00
C TRP A 43 2.67 2.67 5.24
N ASN A 44 3.74 2.31 5.97
CA ASN A 44 4.88 1.65 5.35
C ASN A 44 4.58 0.16 5.27
N CYS A 45 4.53 -0.36 4.06
CA CYS A 45 4.12 -1.73 3.82
C CYS A 45 5.27 -2.56 3.29
N GLN A 46 5.34 -3.83 3.71
CA GLN A 46 6.36 -4.76 3.28
C GLN A 46 5.70 -6.08 2.91
N LEU A 47 5.97 -6.52 1.68
CA LEU A 47 5.48 -7.79 1.18
C LEU A 47 6.67 -8.68 0.88
N PHE A 48 6.68 -9.87 1.47
CA PHE A 48 7.80 -10.79 1.33
C PHE A 48 7.48 -11.95 0.41
N GLY A 49 8.51 -12.51 -0.23
CA GLY A 49 8.41 -13.74 -0.99
C GLY A 49 8.17 -13.52 -2.47
N LYS A 50 7.73 -14.59 -3.14
CA LYS A 50 7.54 -14.55 -4.59
C LYS A 50 6.52 -13.51 -5.05
N ARG A 51 5.53 -13.25 -4.23
CA ARG A 51 4.52 -12.25 -4.56
C ARG A 51 5.12 -10.84 -4.64
N ALA A 52 6.20 -10.60 -3.90
CA ALA A 52 6.90 -9.33 -3.98
C ALA A 52 7.42 -9.09 -5.38
N GLU A 53 8.02 -10.11 -5.98
CA GLU A 53 8.53 -10.01 -7.34
C GLU A 53 7.41 -9.83 -8.35
N SER A 54 6.34 -10.59 -8.19
CA SER A 54 5.22 -10.54 -9.13
C SER A 54 4.49 -9.21 -9.10
N LEU A 55 4.36 -8.62 -7.93
CA LEU A 55 3.60 -7.40 -7.77
C LEU A 55 4.41 -6.13 -7.99
N ALA A 56 5.74 -6.22 -7.99
CA ALA A 56 6.59 -5.05 -8.13
C ALA A 56 6.24 -4.21 -9.36
N GLN A 57 5.95 -4.85 -10.46
CA GLN A 57 5.64 -4.14 -11.70
C GLN A 57 4.28 -3.44 -11.68
N TYR A 58 3.40 -3.86 -10.79
CA TYR A 58 2.06 -3.28 -10.71
C TYR A 58 1.92 -2.21 -9.63
N LEU A 59 2.82 -2.20 -8.68
CA LEU A 59 2.75 -1.25 -7.56
C LEU A 59 3.54 0.01 -7.89
N THR A 60 2.94 0.84 -8.71
CA THR A 60 3.55 2.08 -9.17
C THR A 60 2.83 3.27 -8.57
N LYS A 61 3.46 4.43 -8.66
CA LYS A 61 2.89 5.66 -8.11
C LYS A 61 1.46 5.87 -8.59
N GLY A 62 0.57 6.13 -7.65
CA GLY A 62 -0.83 6.37 -7.93
C GLY A 62 -1.70 5.13 -8.02
N GLN A 63 -1.11 3.95 -7.97
CA GLN A 63 -1.87 2.71 -8.01
C GLN A 63 -2.71 2.58 -6.73
N ALA A 64 -4.00 2.35 -6.91
CA ALA A 64 -4.88 2.12 -5.78
C ALA A 64 -4.79 0.67 -5.33
N VAL A 65 -4.68 0.46 -4.02
CA VAL A 65 -4.53 -0.88 -3.46
C VAL A 65 -5.29 -0.98 -2.16
N ALA A 66 -5.62 -2.21 -1.79
CA ALA A 66 -6.05 -2.52 -0.44
C ALA A 66 -5.11 -3.59 0.09
N VAL A 67 -4.54 -3.36 1.25
CA VAL A 67 -3.60 -4.30 1.85
C VAL A 67 -4.13 -4.74 3.19
N SER A 68 -3.83 -5.98 3.55
CA SER A 68 -4.19 -6.49 4.85
C SER A 68 -2.99 -7.23 5.44
N GLY A 69 -2.81 -7.11 6.73
CA GLY A 69 -1.69 -7.75 7.39
C GLY A 69 -1.64 -7.39 8.85
N SER A 70 -0.46 -7.46 9.42
CA SER A 70 -0.24 -7.10 10.81
C SER A 70 0.54 -5.80 10.89
N VAL A 71 0.24 -5.00 11.91
CA VAL A 71 0.90 -3.71 12.07
C VAL A 71 1.86 -3.78 13.25
N SER A 72 3.01 -3.13 13.10
CA SER A 72 3.96 -2.96 14.18
C SER A 72 4.45 -1.52 14.17
N GLU A 73 4.85 -1.04 15.33
CA GLU A 73 5.38 0.30 15.47
C GLU A 73 6.88 0.24 15.52
N ARG A 74 7.54 1.07 14.74
CA ARG A 74 8.97 1.21 14.78
C ARG A 74 9.30 2.56 15.40
N GLU A 75 10.16 2.54 16.39
CA GLU A 75 10.59 3.76 17.06
C GLU A 75 12.09 3.91 16.92
N TRP A 76 12.55 5.12 16.61
CA TRP A 76 13.98 5.40 16.53
C TRP A 76 14.24 6.84 16.93
N THR A 77 15.48 7.11 17.31
CA THR A 77 15.91 8.45 17.68
C THR A 77 16.75 9.01 16.53
N ASP A 78 16.39 10.20 16.06
CA ASP A 78 17.12 10.82 14.98
C ASP A 78 18.38 11.53 15.50
N LYS A 79 19.11 12.16 14.58
CA LYS A 79 20.37 12.84 14.92
C LYS A 79 20.20 13.99 15.90
N ASP A 80 19.03 14.59 15.92
CA ASP A 80 18.73 15.71 16.79
C ASP A 80 18.22 15.29 18.15
N GLY A 81 18.16 13.98 18.39
CA GLY A 81 17.69 13.45 19.66
C GLY A 81 16.19 13.31 19.77
N ASN A 82 15.48 13.54 18.66
CA ASN A 82 14.02 13.42 18.66
C ASN A 82 13.61 11.98 18.42
N THR A 83 12.66 11.51 19.21
CA THR A 83 12.11 10.18 19.03
C THR A 83 11.05 10.22 17.94
N LYS A 84 11.20 9.35 16.95
CA LYS A 84 10.27 9.25 15.84
C LYS A 84 9.66 7.87 15.78
N ARG A 85 8.45 7.80 15.25
CA ARG A 85 7.70 6.54 15.16
C ARG A 85 7.14 6.38 13.77
N ALA A 86 7.08 5.14 13.32
CA ALA A 86 6.47 4.79 12.05
C ALA A 86 5.69 3.51 12.21
N MET A 87 4.57 3.43 11.51
CA MET A 87 3.74 2.22 11.52
C MET A 87 4.10 1.40 10.31
N ASN A 88 4.51 0.17 10.54
CA ASN A 88 4.87 -0.76 9.49
C ASN A 88 3.83 -1.86 9.39
N VAL A 89 3.42 -2.17 8.18
CA VAL A 89 2.46 -3.24 7.93
C VAL A 89 3.17 -4.38 7.23
N ARG A 90 3.16 -5.54 7.87
CA ARG A 90 3.65 -6.75 7.20
C ARG A 90 2.47 -7.32 6.45
N VAL A 91 2.52 -7.20 5.14
CA VAL A 91 1.38 -7.48 4.28
C VAL A 91 1.20 -8.97 4.06
N ASN A 92 -0.02 -9.45 4.27
CA ASN A 92 -0.39 -10.84 3.97
C ASN A 92 -1.15 -10.92 2.66
N GLU A 93 -1.97 -9.91 2.37
CA GLU A 93 -2.78 -9.87 1.16
C GLU A 93 -2.75 -8.49 0.54
N VAL A 94 -2.70 -8.45 -0.79
CA VAL A 94 -2.79 -7.20 -1.55
C VAL A 94 -3.87 -7.38 -2.60
N ALA A 95 -4.81 -6.47 -2.63
CA ALA A 95 -5.81 -6.42 -3.68
C ALA A 95 -5.54 -5.16 -4.51
N LEU A 96 -5.28 -5.35 -5.79
CA LEU A 96 -5.07 -4.23 -6.68
C LEU A 96 -6.43 -3.69 -7.09
N GLN A 97 -6.61 -2.41 -6.88
CA GLN A 97 -7.78 -1.71 -7.37
C GLN A 97 -7.39 -1.15 -8.73
N GLY A 98 -8.26 -1.00 -9.65
CA GLY A 98 -7.89 -0.46 -10.94
C GLY A 98 -7.27 0.92 -10.81
N LYS A 99 -6.47 1.31 -11.79
CA LYS A 99 -5.97 2.67 -11.83
C LYS A 99 -7.16 3.59 -11.98
N ARG A 100 -7.04 4.77 -11.40
CA ARG A 100 -8.15 5.70 -11.37
C ARG A 100 -8.82 5.92 -12.74
N GLU A 101 -8.00 6.07 -13.78
CA GLU A 101 -8.55 6.27 -15.11
C GLU A 101 -9.24 5.03 -15.66
N GLU A 102 -8.63 3.89 -15.47
CA GLU A 102 -9.22 2.62 -15.89
C GLU A 102 -10.51 2.34 -15.14
N ALA A 103 -10.50 2.64 -13.86
CA ALA A 103 -11.69 2.44 -13.06
C ALA A 103 -12.84 3.33 -13.52
N LYS A 104 -12.53 4.54 -13.93
CA LYS A 104 -13.56 5.44 -14.47
C LYS A 104 -14.13 4.92 -15.77
N LEU A 105 -13.26 4.46 -16.66
CA LEU A 105 -13.71 3.94 -17.94
C LEU A 105 -14.56 2.70 -17.75
N LYS A 106 -14.12 1.80 -16.91
CA LYS A 106 -14.86 0.60 -16.62
C LYS A 106 -16.20 0.90 -15.97
N LYS A 107 -16.22 1.85 -15.07
CA LYS A 107 -17.46 2.24 -14.45
C LYS A 107 -18.44 2.80 -15.45
N SER A 108 -17.95 3.57 -16.39
CA SER A 108 -18.84 4.11 -17.41
C SER A 108 -19.47 3.02 -18.24
N ASP A 109 -18.66 2.07 -18.67
CA ASP A 109 -19.18 0.97 -19.46
C ASP A 109 -20.14 0.10 -18.66
N ASP A 110 -19.75 -0.23 -17.46
CA ASP A 110 -20.59 -1.06 -16.60
C ASP A 110 -21.85 -0.33 -16.21
N PHE A 111 -21.72 0.94 -15.98
CA PHE A 111 -22.83 1.75 -15.59
C PHE A 111 -23.89 1.77 -16.64
N ASP A 112 -23.47 1.91 -17.88
CA ASP A 112 -24.41 1.97 -18.98
C ASP A 112 -25.11 0.64 -19.19
N ASN A 113 -24.48 -0.45 -18.82
CA ASN A 113 -25.01 -1.78 -19.09
C ASN A 113 -25.66 -2.44 -17.90
N ASP A 114 -25.08 -2.22 -16.73
CA ASP A 114 -25.44 -3.02 -15.58
C ASP A 114 -26.14 -2.30 -14.51
N LEU A 115 -26.35 -1.02 -14.70
CA LEU A 115 -26.85 -0.38 -13.62
C LEU A 115 -28.21 -0.44 -13.47
N PRO A 116 -28.60 -1.35 -12.74
CA PRO A 116 -29.88 -1.34 -12.17
C PRO A 116 -29.85 -0.61 -10.88
N PHE A 117 -28.92 0.04 -10.54
CA PHE A 117 -28.99 0.78 -9.27
C PHE A 117 -28.58 2.20 -9.44
#